data_1903f25dd4144e261473a949bec6a0ce
#
_entry.id   1903f25dd4144e261473a949bec6a0ce
#
_cell.length_a   1.000
_cell.length_b   1.000
_cell.length_c   1.000
_cell.angle_alpha   90.00
_cell.angle_beta   90.00
_cell.angle_gamma   90.00
#
_symmetry.space_group_name_H-M   'P 1'
#
loop_
_entity.id
_entity.type
_entity.pdbx_description
1 polymer ?
#
loop_
_entity_poly.entity_id
_entity_poly.type
_entity_poly.pdbx_seq_one_letter_code
_entity_poly.pdbx_strand_id
1 'polypeptide(L)'
;MRLVNIVKPAAVILMFMSNVEAQAYSAGDVDEICKKPQVREFSLPTYEEPEKIEVAPESKFSFILSEWTDPATIKLTMKEKLVPFTVESNNSFHKVTSMISGELTGSFVRINLFSKAILGCHDQKGWLVKVSEK
;
A
#
# COMPACT_ATOMS: atom_id res chain seq x y z
N MET A 1 -39.10 30.71 -45.78
CA MET A 1 -39.18 30.33 -45.54
C MET A 1 -38.86 29.38 -44.97
N ARG A 2 -39.05 28.84 -44.67
CA ARG A 2 -38.91 27.93 -44.22
C ARG A 2 -37.73 27.35 -44.02
N LEU A 3 -37.05 27.28 -44.37
CA LEU A 3 -35.90 26.74 -44.36
C LEU A 3 -35.21 26.94 -43.20
N VAL A 4 -35.29 27.79 -42.63
CA VAL A 4 -34.67 28.06 -41.56
C VAL A 4 -34.78 27.19 -40.53
N ASN A 5 -35.81 26.70 -40.34
CA ASN A 5 -36.03 25.89 -39.32
C ASN A 5 -35.18 24.81 -39.21
N ILE A 6 -34.78 24.40 -40.16
CA ILE A 6 -34.04 23.28 -40.17
C ILE A 6 -32.82 23.32 -39.40
N VAL A 7 -32.26 24.34 -39.35
CA VAL A 7 -31.06 24.45 -38.68
C VAL A 7 -31.05 24.16 -37.28
N LYS A 8 -32.05 24.46 -36.63
CA LYS A 8 -32.10 24.25 -35.28
C LYS A 8 -31.80 22.96 -34.80
N PRO A 9 -32.29 21.99 -35.27
CA PRO A 9 -32.15 20.69 -34.69
C PRO A 9 -30.72 20.26 -34.55
N ALA A 10 -29.95 20.63 -35.43
CA ALA A 10 -28.60 20.18 -35.42
C ALA A 10 -27.87 20.61 -34.18
N ALA A 11 -28.09 21.76 -33.76
CA ALA A 11 -27.36 22.26 -32.62
C ALA A 11 -27.65 21.52 -31.35
N VAL A 12 -28.84 21.08 -31.26
CA VAL A 12 -29.24 20.39 -30.07
C VAL A 12 -28.48 19.14 -29.81
N ILE A 13 -28.22 18.43 -30.82
CA ILE A 13 -27.61 17.14 -30.69
C ILE A 13 -26.25 17.20 -30.04
N LEU A 14 -25.53 18.18 -30.30
CA LEU A 14 -24.21 18.26 -29.78
C LEU A 14 -24.11 18.30 -28.28
N MET A 15 -25.10 18.82 -27.65
CA MET A 15 -25.06 18.91 -26.25
C MET A 15 -25.08 17.63 -25.52
N PHE A 16 -25.73 16.66 -26.07
CA PHE A 16 -25.83 15.41 -25.39
C PHE A 16 -24.52 14.75 -25.14
N MET A 17 -23.61 14.87 -26.02
CA MET A 17 -22.36 14.17 -25.86
C MET A 17 -21.56 14.66 -24.71
N SER A 18 -21.67 15.92 -24.43
CA SER A 18 -20.88 16.47 -23.36
C SER A 18 -21.22 15.85 -22.04
N ASN A 19 -22.43 15.55 -21.84
CA ASN A 19 -22.84 15.01 -20.56
C ASN A 19 -22.23 13.65 -20.29
N VAL A 20 -22.06 12.88 -21.29
CA VAL A 20 -21.52 11.54 -21.10
C VAL A 20 -20.08 11.60 -20.68
N GLU A 21 -19.33 12.51 -21.24
CA GLU A 21 -17.94 12.62 -20.91
C GLU A 21 -17.71 13.02 -19.49
N ALA A 22 -18.56 13.86 -18.98
CA ALA A 22 -18.43 14.32 -17.61
C ALA A 22 -18.50 13.18 -16.63
N GLN A 23 -19.32 12.21 -16.89
CA GLN A 23 -19.46 11.10 -15.98
C GLN A 23 -18.24 10.22 -15.95
N ALA A 24 -17.57 10.09 -17.05
CA ALA A 24 -16.39 9.26 -17.12
C ALA A 24 -15.27 9.85 -16.27
N TYR A 25 -15.14 11.15 -16.26
CA TYR A 25 -14.11 11.79 -15.49
C TYR A 25 -14.33 11.62 -14.00
N SER A 26 -15.55 11.64 -13.59
CA SER A 26 -15.85 11.50 -12.18
C SER A 26 -15.37 10.17 -11.63
N ALA A 27 -15.51 9.14 -12.37
CA ALA A 27 -15.11 7.83 -11.91
C ALA A 27 -13.59 7.75 -11.74
N GLY A 28 -12.85 8.40 -12.62
CA GLY A 28 -11.41 8.38 -12.52
C GLY A 28 -10.92 9.17 -11.32
N ASP A 29 -11.57 10.30 -11.02
CA ASP A 29 -11.14 11.12 -9.92
C ASP A 29 -11.26 10.41 -8.58
N VAL A 30 -12.27 9.59 -8.42
CA VAL A 30 -12.47 8.90 -7.17
C VAL A 30 -11.31 7.98 -6.84
N ASP A 31 -10.78 7.31 -7.83
CA ASP A 31 -9.67 6.41 -7.61
C ASP A 31 -8.41 7.14 -7.20
N GLU A 32 -8.21 8.34 -7.70
CA GLU A 32 -7.00 9.08 -7.41
C GLU A 32 -6.99 9.72 -6.04
N ILE A 33 -8.14 9.91 -5.45
CA ILE A 33 -8.22 10.53 -4.15
C ILE A 33 -7.70 9.65 -3.05
N CYS A 34 -7.83 8.36 -3.20
CA CYS A 34 -7.50 7.45 -2.14
C CYS A 34 -6.07 6.95 -2.27
N LYS A 35 -5.16 7.54 -1.51
CA LYS A 35 -3.76 7.11 -1.51
C LYS A 35 -3.58 5.89 -0.64
N LYS A 36 -2.86 4.92 -1.15
CA LYS A 36 -2.52 3.75 -0.36
C LYS A 36 -1.33 4.07 0.54
N PRO A 37 -1.21 3.40 1.69
CA PRO A 37 -0.02 3.54 2.50
C PRO A 37 1.22 3.16 1.70
N GLN A 38 2.31 3.87 1.94
CA GLN A 38 3.58 3.56 1.30
C GLN A 38 4.56 3.13 2.37
N VAL A 39 5.36 2.09 2.07
CA VAL A 39 6.34 1.59 3.02
C VAL A 39 7.73 1.71 2.40
N ARG A 40 8.71 2.05 3.22
CA ARG A 40 10.09 2.18 2.75
C ARG A 40 11.06 1.86 3.86
N GLU A 41 12.33 1.72 3.49
CA GLU A 41 13.43 1.54 4.42
C GLU A 41 13.29 0.31 5.32
N PHE A 42 12.89 -0.81 4.72
CA PHE A 42 12.87 -2.06 5.44
C PHE A 42 14.32 -2.41 5.78
N SER A 43 14.62 -2.62 7.06
CA SER A 43 15.98 -2.66 7.53
C SER A 43 16.74 -3.97 7.34
N LEU A 44 16.04 -5.07 7.11
CA LEU A 44 16.72 -6.35 6.93
C LEU A 44 16.94 -6.64 5.45
N PRO A 45 18.01 -7.37 5.13
CA PRO A 45 18.18 -7.80 3.74
C PRO A 45 17.15 -8.87 3.41
N THR A 46 16.56 -8.78 2.22
CA THR A 46 15.66 -9.81 1.76
C THR A 46 16.50 -10.91 1.11
N TYR A 47 15.97 -12.13 1.13
CA TYR A 47 16.70 -13.27 0.59
C TYR A 47 16.53 -13.31 -0.92
N GLU A 48 17.58 -13.05 -1.66
CA GLU A 48 17.54 -13.01 -3.11
C GLU A 48 18.81 -13.52 -3.71
N GLU A 49 18.72 -14.06 -4.92
CA GLU A 49 19.86 -14.48 -5.67
C GLU A 49 20.60 -13.24 -6.19
N PRO A 50 21.89 -13.29 -6.33
CA PRO A 50 22.76 -14.41 -6.00
C PRO A 50 23.30 -14.36 -4.57
N GLU A 51 23.12 -13.24 -3.87
CA GLU A 51 23.76 -13.06 -2.55
C GLU A 51 23.22 -13.98 -1.47
N LYS A 52 21.92 -14.27 -1.49
CA LYS A 52 21.29 -15.17 -0.52
C LYS A 52 21.68 -14.83 0.91
N ILE A 53 21.52 -13.54 1.27
CA ILE A 53 21.91 -13.07 2.60
C ILE A 53 20.91 -13.55 3.63
N GLU A 54 21.44 -14.08 4.76
CA GLU A 54 20.60 -14.54 5.86
C GLU A 54 20.66 -13.56 7.01
N VAL A 55 19.62 -13.54 7.84
CA VAL A 55 19.56 -12.67 9.00
C VAL A 55 19.72 -13.50 10.26
N ALA A 56 20.25 -12.91 11.30
CA ALA A 56 20.45 -13.62 12.56
C ALA A 56 19.12 -13.86 13.25
N PRO A 57 19.01 -14.95 14.03
CA PRO A 57 17.79 -15.18 14.81
C PRO A 57 17.54 -14.03 15.75
N GLU A 58 16.28 -13.74 15.99
CA GLU A 58 15.85 -12.67 16.88
C GLU A 58 16.32 -11.28 16.49
N SER A 59 16.61 -11.09 15.19
CA SER A 59 17.01 -9.77 14.70
C SER A 59 15.84 -8.79 14.80
N LYS A 60 16.16 -7.59 15.26
CA LYS A 60 15.18 -6.52 15.25
C LYS A 60 15.16 -5.90 13.86
N PHE A 61 14.00 -5.43 13.45
CA PHE A 61 13.89 -4.75 12.18
C PHE A 61 12.88 -3.63 12.26
N SER A 62 12.94 -2.75 11.30
CA SER A 62 12.04 -1.62 11.25
C SER A 62 11.75 -1.24 9.81
N PHE A 63 10.69 -0.47 9.63
CA PHE A 63 10.37 0.13 8.35
C PHE A 63 9.56 1.39 8.60
N ILE A 64 9.43 2.19 7.56
CA ILE A 64 8.75 3.48 7.66
C ILE A 64 7.48 3.44 6.84
N LEU A 65 6.38 3.88 7.42
CA LEU A 65 5.12 4.03 6.71
C LEU A 65 4.82 5.50 6.50
N SER A 66 4.16 5.81 5.41
CA SER A 66 3.81 7.18 5.08
C SER A 66 2.91 7.80 6.14
N GLU A 67 2.94 9.12 6.22
CA GLU A 67 2.20 9.84 7.25
C GLU A 67 0.69 9.66 7.14
N TRP A 68 0.18 9.38 5.96
CA TRP A 68 -1.26 9.20 5.78
C TRP A 68 -1.74 7.79 6.11
N THR A 69 -0.87 6.94 6.64
CA THR A 69 -1.24 5.62 7.10
C THR A 69 -1.91 5.74 8.47
N ASP A 70 -2.96 4.99 8.68
CA ASP A 70 -3.61 4.91 9.99
C ASP A 70 -2.90 3.84 10.82
N PRO A 71 -2.13 4.22 11.84
CA PRO A 71 -1.33 3.24 12.57
C PRO A 71 -2.18 2.21 13.31
N ALA A 72 -3.44 2.52 13.60
CA ALA A 72 -4.31 1.55 14.27
C ALA A 72 -4.67 0.37 13.38
N THR A 73 -4.45 0.48 12.07
CA THR A 73 -4.81 -0.58 11.14
C THR A 73 -3.66 -1.52 10.82
N ILE A 74 -2.46 -1.27 11.34
CA ILE A 74 -1.29 -2.06 11.00
C ILE A 74 -1.43 -3.49 11.53
N LYS A 75 -1.19 -4.45 10.64
CA LYS A 75 -1.14 -5.86 11.01
C LYS A 75 0.13 -6.44 10.43
N LEU A 76 0.93 -7.05 11.27
CA LEU A 76 2.19 -7.63 10.88
C LEU A 76 2.16 -9.11 11.20
N THR A 77 2.48 -9.95 10.22
CA THR A 77 2.46 -11.40 10.42
C THR A 77 3.75 -12.03 9.93
N MET A 78 4.09 -13.17 10.55
CA MET A 78 5.17 -14.02 10.11
C MET A 78 4.62 -15.44 10.16
N LYS A 79 4.74 -16.16 9.05
CA LYS A 79 4.15 -17.50 8.94
C LYS A 79 2.69 -17.49 9.36
N GLU A 80 2.00 -16.44 8.91
CA GLU A 80 0.56 -16.29 9.11
C GLU A 80 0.13 -16.07 10.56
N LYS A 81 1.07 -15.77 11.45
CA LYS A 81 0.74 -15.45 12.83
C LYS A 81 1.02 -14.00 13.10
N LEU A 82 0.15 -13.34 13.83
CA LEU A 82 0.37 -11.96 14.20
C LEU A 82 1.57 -11.86 15.12
N VAL A 83 2.40 -10.84 14.91
CA VAL A 83 3.57 -10.62 15.74
C VAL A 83 3.47 -9.25 16.38
N PRO A 84 4.06 -9.08 17.56
CA PRO A 84 4.02 -7.79 18.23
C PRO A 84 4.96 -6.80 17.56
N PHE A 85 4.64 -5.53 17.67
CA PHE A 85 5.44 -4.46 17.11
C PHE A 85 5.17 -3.18 17.87
N THR A 86 6.04 -2.19 17.71
CA THR A 86 5.83 -0.87 18.29
C THR A 86 5.81 0.14 17.17
N VAL A 87 5.13 1.25 17.39
CA VAL A 87 5.03 2.32 16.39
C VAL A 87 5.44 3.63 17.03
N GLU A 88 6.33 4.34 16.36
CA GLU A 88 6.68 5.70 16.74
C GLU A 88 6.22 6.62 15.63
N SER A 89 5.41 7.60 15.95
CA SER A 89 4.79 8.47 14.95
C SER A 89 5.25 9.91 15.12
N ASN A 90 5.40 10.59 13.98
CA ASN A 90 5.61 12.03 14.01
C ASN A 90 4.87 12.62 12.82
N ASN A 91 5.11 13.89 12.52
CA ASN A 91 4.38 14.55 11.45
C ASN A 91 4.72 14.05 10.05
N SER A 92 5.81 13.33 9.93
CA SER A 92 6.30 12.92 8.60
C SER A 92 6.14 11.44 8.32
N PHE A 93 6.07 10.60 9.34
CA PHE A 93 6.00 9.17 9.11
C PHE A 93 5.64 8.41 10.38
N HIS A 94 5.41 7.11 10.21
CA HIS A 94 5.22 6.17 11.32
C HIS A 94 6.32 5.12 11.20
N LYS A 95 7.13 4.98 12.21
CA LYS A 95 8.19 3.97 12.20
C LYS A 95 7.73 2.75 12.99
N VAL A 96 7.74 1.61 12.34
CA VAL A 96 7.31 0.35 12.95
C VAL A 96 8.56 -0.48 13.24
N THR A 97 8.65 -1.00 14.46
CA THR A 97 9.79 -1.84 14.86
C THR A 97 9.26 -3.16 15.40
N SER A 98 9.90 -4.24 15.01
CA SER A 98 9.54 -5.57 15.48
C SER A 98 10.79 -6.44 15.55
N MET A 99 10.61 -7.73 15.77
CA MET A 99 11.72 -8.67 15.92
C MET A 99 11.33 -10.01 15.34
N ILE A 100 12.29 -10.69 14.72
CA ILE A 100 12.08 -12.04 14.21
C ILE A 100 11.99 -12.97 15.43
N SER A 101 10.96 -13.80 15.47
CA SER A 101 10.82 -14.76 16.56
C SER A 101 11.94 -15.80 16.54
N GLY A 102 12.46 -16.16 17.72
CA GLY A 102 13.48 -17.19 17.80
C GLY A 102 13.01 -18.55 17.33
N GLU A 103 11.69 -18.76 17.32
CA GLU A 103 11.15 -20.01 16.84
C GLU A 103 11.35 -20.20 15.35
N LEU A 104 11.69 -19.16 14.63
CA LEU A 104 11.82 -19.21 13.18
C LEU A 104 13.25 -19.43 12.73
N THR A 105 14.14 -19.73 13.67
CA THR A 105 15.55 -20.00 13.38
C THR A 105 15.67 -21.08 12.29
N GLY A 106 16.50 -20.81 11.30
CA GLY A 106 16.74 -21.76 10.22
C GLY A 106 15.67 -21.81 9.16
N SER A 107 14.66 -20.94 9.25
CA SER A 107 13.53 -20.97 8.32
C SER A 107 13.55 -19.83 7.34
N PHE A 108 12.85 -20.05 6.22
CA PHE A 108 12.49 -18.96 5.34
C PHE A 108 11.21 -18.35 5.91
N VAL A 109 11.17 -17.05 6.03
CA VAL A 109 10.05 -16.38 6.66
C VAL A 109 9.56 -15.26 5.75
N ARG A 110 8.26 -15.26 5.48
CA ARG A 110 7.66 -14.13 4.77
C ARG A 110 7.03 -13.22 5.81
N ILE A 111 7.52 -12.00 5.84
CA ILE A 111 6.97 -10.98 6.73
C ILE A 111 5.92 -10.24 5.92
N ASN A 112 4.68 -10.26 6.37
CA ASN A 112 3.57 -9.61 5.67
C ASN A 112 3.05 -8.44 6.47
N LEU A 113 2.86 -7.34 5.78
CA LEU A 113 2.34 -6.12 6.38
C LEU A 113 1.02 -5.76 5.73
N PHE A 114 0.02 -5.47 6.54
CA PHE A 114 -1.23 -4.91 6.06
C PHE A 114 -1.43 -3.57 6.74
N SER A 115 -1.85 -2.57 6.00
CA SER A 115 -2.16 -1.27 6.59
C SER A 115 -3.19 -0.55 5.73
N LYS A 116 -3.88 0.41 6.33
CA LYS A 116 -4.85 1.24 5.64
C LYS A 116 -4.46 2.71 5.81
N ALA A 117 -4.76 3.49 4.80
CA ALA A 117 -4.62 4.93 4.91
C ALA A 117 -5.80 5.49 5.70
N ILE A 118 -5.64 6.69 6.21
CA ILE A 118 -6.70 7.34 6.96
C ILE A 118 -7.99 7.42 6.15
N LEU A 119 -7.88 7.59 4.85
CA LEU A 119 -9.04 7.66 3.97
C LEU A 119 -9.54 6.29 3.51
N GLY A 120 -9.00 5.22 4.04
CA GLY A 120 -9.57 3.89 3.82
C GLY A 120 -8.91 2.98 2.80
N CYS A 121 -8.03 3.48 1.95
CA CYS A 121 -7.32 2.62 1.02
C CYS A 121 -6.33 1.76 1.75
N HIS A 122 -6.23 0.50 1.39
CA HIS A 122 -5.31 -0.39 2.07
C HIS A 122 -4.22 -0.88 1.12
N ASP A 123 -3.17 -1.43 1.68
CA ASP A 123 -2.11 -2.03 0.90
C ASP A 123 -1.51 -3.18 1.69
N GLN A 124 -0.89 -4.09 0.97
CA GLN A 124 -0.21 -5.23 1.56
C GLN A 124 1.19 -5.29 0.97
N LYS A 125 2.15 -5.62 1.82
CA LYS A 125 3.54 -5.73 1.39
C LYS A 125 4.15 -6.94 2.06
N GLY A 126 4.98 -7.67 1.32
CA GLY A 126 5.64 -8.85 1.88
C GLY A 126 7.13 -8.82 1.61
N TRP A 127 7.91 -9.33 2.55
CA TRP A 127 9.34 -9.46 2.39
C TRP A 127 9.72 -10.89 2.76
N LEU A 128 10.61 -11.48 1.99
CA LEU A 128 11.10 -12.83 2.30
C LEU A 128 12.48 -12.71 2.92
N VAL A 129 12.67 -13.28 4.10
CA VAL A 129 13.97 -13.33 4.73
C VAL A 129 14.31 -14.79 5.06
N LYS A 130 15.59 -15.09 5.15
CA LYS A 130 16.04 -16.40 5.59
C LYS A 130 16.74 -16.23 6.93
N VAL A 131 16.26 -16.90 7.95
CA VAL A 131 16.85 -16.80 9.28
C VAL A 131 17.91 -17.84 9.41
N SER A 132 19.11 -17.42 9.80
CA SER A 132 20.23 -18.37 9.91
C SER A 132 20.00 -19.30 11.07
N GLU A 133 20.81 -20.33 11.14
CA GLU A 133 20.68 -21.31 12.20
C GLU A 133 21.38 -20.92 13.47
N LYS A 134 22.03 -19.76 13.44
CA LYS A 134 22.66 -19.31 14.66
C LYS A 134 22.46 -17.88 14.89
#